data_0210c4267eb358b4ae47c6a26a9498f3
#
_entry.id   0210c4267eb358b4ae47c6a26a9498f3
#
_cell.length_a   1.000
_cell.length_b   1.000
_cell.length_c   1.000
_cell.angle_alpha   90.00
_cell.angle_beta   90.00
_cell.angle_gamma   90.00
#
_symmetry.space_group_name_H-M   'P 1'
#
loop_
_entity.id
_entity.type
_entity.pdbx_description
1 polymer ?
#
loop_
_entity_poly.entity_id
_entity_poly.type
_entity_poly.pdbx_seq_one_letter_code
_entity_poly.pdbx_strand_id
1 'polypeptide(L)'
;MKTGQTVMTRGIADKVADNEKFAKQVTYFMGLYFSGDWGSVSEDDKEMNDINVQMGIGSLMGAYETCEGRIWIMTEHDRSVTTILFPSEY
;
A
#
# COMPACT_ATOMS: atom_id res chain seq x y z
N MET A 1 4.26 10.88 -7.91
CA MET A 1 3.10 9.97 -8.06
C MET A 1 1.92 10.55 -7.29
N LYS A 2 0.77 10.64 -7.91
CA LYS A 2 -0.44 11.15 -7.26
C LYS A 2 -1.19 9.98 -6.62
N THR A 3 -1.44 10.05 -5.31
CA THR A 3 -2.04 8.96 -4.53
C THR A 3 -3.29 9.38 -3.76
N GLY A 4 -3.70 10.64 -3.87
CA GLY A 4 -4.88 11.15 -3.18
C GLY A 4 -4.73 11.10 -1.66
N GLN A 5 -5.86 10.97 -0.98
CA GLN A 5 -5.90 10.85 0.47
C GLN A 5 -5.47 9.44 0.90
N THR A 6 -4.61 9.35 1.91
CA THR A 6 -4.19 8.05 2.47
C THR A 6 -5.05 7.73 3.69
N VAL A 7 -5.62 6.52 3.68
CA VAL A 7 -6.47 6.03 4.77
C VAL A 7 -6.02 4.63 5.18
N MET A 8 -6.38 4.25 6.41
CA MET A 8 -6.13 2.92 6.96
C MET A 8 -7.47 2.26 7.29
N THR A 9 -7.56 0.96 7.07
CA THR A 9 -8.70 0.20 7.58
C THR A 9 -8.66 0.16 9.11
N ARG A 10 -9.77 -0.23 9.71
CA ARG A 10 -9.86 -0.36 11.16
C ARG A 10 -8.83 -1.35 11.70
N GLY A 11 -8.64 -2.50 11.02
CA GLY A 11 -7.66 -3.48 11.46
C GLY A 11 -6.24 -2.94 11.48
N ILE A 12 -5.86 -2.19 10.45
CA ILE A 12 -4.54 -1.54 10.41
C ILE A 12 -4.44 -0.49 11.52
N ALA A 13 -5.43 0.37 11.67
CA ALA A 13 -5.42 1.44 12.67
C ALA A 13 -5.31 0.88 14.09
N ASP A 14 -6.04 -0.19 14.38
CA ASP A 14 -5.99 -0.84 15.71
C ASP A 14 -4.59 -1.40 15.99
N LYS A 15 -3.96 -2.05 15.02
CA LYS A 15 -2.61 -2.60 15.20
C LYS A 15 -1.55 -1.51 15.30
N VAL A 16 -1.69 -0.44 14.54
CA VAL A 16 -0.78 0.72 14.65
C VAL A 16 -0.83 1.30 16.07
N ALA A 17 -2.02 1.38 16.67
CA ALA A 17 -2.18 1.89 18.02
C ALA A 17 -1.56 0.97 19.08
N ASP A 18 -1.60 -0.36 18.86
CA ASP A 18 -1.19 -1.36 19.84
C ASP A 18 0.27 -1.80 19.71
N ASN A 19 0.87 -1.66 18.53
CA ASN A 19 2.18 -2.26 18.23
C ASN A 19 3.08 -1.22 17.56
N GLU A 20 4.02 -0.68 18.34
CA GLU A 20 4.95 0.34 17.86
C GLU A 20 5.81 -0.14 16.70
N LYS A 21 6.27 -1.40 16.77
CA LYS A 21 7.07 -1.99 15.68
C LYS A 21 6.26 -2.03 14.38
N PHE A 22 5.00 -2.46 14.47
CA PHE A 22 4.12 -2.49 13.31
C PHE A 22 3.90 -1.08 12.74
N ALA A 23 3.66 -0.09 13.61
CA ALA A 23 3.47 1.29 13.19
C ALA A 23 4.68 1.81 12.39
N LYS A 24 5.89 1.50 12.86
CA LYS A 24 7.12 1.89 12.16
C LYS A 24 7.25 1.17 10.82
N GLN A 25 6.87 -0.10 10.75
CA GLN A 25 6.89 -0.86 9.50
C GLN A 25 5.90 -0.29 8.49
N VAL A 26 4.69 0.06 8.92
CA VAL A 26 3.69 0.68 8.02
C VAL A 26 4.23 1.97 7.43
N THR A 27 4.82 2.83 8.24
CA THR A 27 5.43 4.08 7.77
C THR A 27 6.54 3.82 6.75
N TYR A 28 7.40 2.84 7.04
CA TYR A 28 8.49 2.47 6.14
C TYR A 28 7.96 1.97 4.79
N PHE A 29 6.97 1.08 4.82
CA PHE A 29 6.41 0.52 3.59
C PHE A 29 5.61 1.55 2.79
N MET A 30 4.97 2.51 3.45
CA MET A 30 4.36 3.64 2.75
C MET A 30 5.41 4.42 1.96
N GLY A 31 6.59 4.63 2.55
CA GLY A 31 7.70 5.29 1.86
C GLY A 31 8.14 4.51 0.63
N LEU A 32 8.26 3.19 0.74
CA LEU A 32 8.60 2.34 -0.41
C LEU A 32 7.53 2.45 -1.50
N TYR A 33 6.26 2.33 -1.11
CA TYR A 33 5.14 2.41 -2.05
C TYR A 33 5.16 3.73 -2.84
N PHE A 34 5.30 4.85 -2.14
CA PHE A 34 5.31 6.17 -2.78
C PHE A 34 6.55 6.40 -3.64
N SER A 35 7.62 5.64 -3.42
CA SER A 35 8.83 5.71 -4.25
C SER A 35 8.82 4.73 -5.41
N GLY A 36 7.77 3.91 -5.54
CA GLY A 36 7.64 2.96 -6.63
C GLY A 36 8.19 1.57 -6.34
N ASP A 37 8.48 1.24 -5.09
CA ASP A 37 8.85 -0.11 -4.67
C ASP A 37 7.59 -0.83 -4.20
N TRP A 38 7.10 -1.75 -5.01
CA TRP A 38 5.80 -2.40 -4.83
C TRP A 38 5.84 -3.62 -3.90
N GLY A 39 7.02 -3.92 -3.35
CA GLY A 39 7.18 -5.03 -2.40
C GLY A 39 7.13 -6.39 -3.08
N SER A 40 6.31 -7.30 -2.53
CA SER A 40 6.28 -8.71 -2.93
C SER A 40 5.19 -9.08 -3.94
N VAL A 41 4.67 -8.10 -4.69
CA VAL A 41 3.75 -8.41 -5.80
C VAL A 41 4.54 -9.08 -6.95
N SER A 42 3.81 -9.75 -7.88
CA SER A 42 4.45 -10.41 -9.03
C SER A 42 5.16 -9.40 -9.94
N GLU A 43 6.09 -9.91 -10.75
CA GLU A 43 6.79 -9.05 -11.71
C GLU A 43 5.83 -8.42 -12.71
N ASP A 44 4.81 -9.16 -13.15
CA ASP A 44 3.77 -8.63 -14.04
C ASP A 44 3.00 -7.48 -13.37
N ASP A 45 2.68 -7.63 -12.09
CA ASP A 45 2.00 -6.58 -11.34
C ASP A 45 2.89 -5.35 -11.12
N LYS A 46 4.19 -5.57 -10.87
CA LYS A 46 5.16 -4.47 -10.78
C LYS A 46 5.20 -3.67 -12.08
N GLU A 47 5.28 -4.37 -13.19
CA GLU A 47 5.32 -3.73 -14.51
C GLU A 47 4.05 -2.95 -14.79
N MET A 48 2.89 -3.51 -14.48
CA MET A 48 1.61 -2.82 -14.65
C MET A 48 1.52 -1.58 -13.77
N ASN A 49 1.98 -1.67 -12.52
CA ASN A 49 2.04 -0.52 -11.62
C ASN A 49 2.92 0.59 -12.22
N ASP A 50 4.09 0.25 -12.72
CA ASP A 50 5.02 1.22 -13.31
C ASP A 50 4.41 1.91 -14.52
N ILE A 51 3.72 1.17 -15.37
CA ILE A 51 3.01 1.71 -16.51
C ILE A 51 1.91 2.66 -16.05
N ASN A 52 1.11 2.25 -15.06
CA ASN A 52 0.00 3.06 -14.55
C ASN A 52 0.51 4.35 -13.90
N VAL A 53 1.65 4.31 -13.19
CA VAL A 53 2.27 5.51 -12.64
C VAL A 53 2.67 6.47 -13.77
N GLN A 54 3.33 5.95 -14.80
CA GLN A 54 3.81 6.75 -15.92
C GLN A 54 2.65 7.41 -16.67
N MET A 55 1.56 6.68 -16.84
CA MET A 55 0.39 7.18 -17.56
C MET A 55 -0.55 8.03 -16.70
N GLY A 56 -0.39 7.99 -15.38
CA GLY A 56 -1.23 8.72 -14.44
C GLY A 56 -2.66 8.18 -14.32
N ILE A 57 -2.90 6.95 -14.75
CA ILE A 57 -4.22 6.29 -14.70
C ILE A 57 -4.06 4.86 -14.21
N GLY A 58 -5.19 4.23 -13.90
CA GLY A 58 -5.19 2.84 -13.42
C GLY A 58 -4.94 2.74 -11.93
N SER A 59 -5.30 1.60 -11.35
CA SER A 59 -5.06 1.34 -9.94
C SER A 59 -3.61 0.89 -9.69
N LEU A 60 -3.17 1.04 -8.45
CA LEU A 60 -1.84 0.62 -8.00
C LEU A 60 -1.99 -0.29 -6.80
N MET A 61 -1.07 -1.24 -6.63
CA MET A 61 -1.06 -2.10 -5.45
C MET A 61 0.35 -2.53 -5.09
N GLY A 62 0.69 -2.39 -3.81
CA GLY A 62 1.89 -2.96 -3.23
C GLY A 62 1.53 -3.98 -2.16
N ALA A 63 2.40 -4.94 -1.91
CA ALA A 63 2.24 -5.95 -0.86
C ALA A 63 3.53 -6.04 -0.05
N TYR A 64 3.41 -6.05 1.27
CA TYR A 64 4.57 -6.00 2.18
C TYR A 64 4.35 -6.94 3.36
N GLU A 65 5.44 -7.58 3.81
CA GLU A 65 5.38 -8.48 4.96
C GLU A 65 5.75 -7.72 6.23
N THR A 66 4.87 -7.76 7.23
CA THR A 66 5.08 -7.09 8.50
C THR A 66 5.11 -8.08 9.65
N CYS A 67 5.43 -7.61 10.86
CA CYS A 67 5.39 -8.43 12.06
C CYS A 67 3.95 -8.88 12.44
N GLU A 68 2.93 -8.25 11.85
CA GLU A 68 1.52 -8.62 12.02
C GLU A 68 0.96 -9.33 10.78
N GLY A 69 1.83 -9.78 9.87
CA GLY A 69 1.44 -10.43 8.64
C GLY A 69 1.48 -9.50 7.42
N ARG A 70 0.96 -10.00 6.31
CA ARG A 70 0.98 -9.26 5.05
C ARG A 70 0.00 -8.09 5.09
N ILE A 71 0.43 -6.96 4.56
CA ILE A 71 -0.44 -5.80 4.30
C ILE A 71 -0.42 -5.48 2.82
N TRP A 72 -1.50 -4.87 2.35
CA TRP A 72 -1.58 -4.28 1.02
C TRP A 72 -1.70 -2.77 1.13
N ILE A 73 -1.11 -2.06 0.17
CA ILE A 73 -1.32 -0.63 -0.02
C ILE A 73 -1.87 -0.49 -1.44
N MET A 74 -3.08 0.06 -1.57
CA MET A 74 -3.80 0.11 -2.84
C MET A 74 -4.26 1.53 -3.12
N THR A 75 -4.08 1.98 -4.37
CA THR A 75 -4.56 3.29 -4.83
C THR A 75 -5.66 3.07 -5.86
N GLU A 76 -6.81 3.74 -5.67
CA GLU A 76 -7.94 3.66 -6.60
C GLU A 76 -7.54 4.16 -8.00
N HIS A 77 -8.22 3.63 -9.02
CA HIS A 77 -7.89 3.95 -10.41
C HIS A 77 -8.02 5.44 -10.74
N ASP A 78 -8.88 6.17 -10.04
CA ASP A 78 -9.05 7.61 -10.21
C ASP A 78 -8.08 8.44 -9.33
N ARG A 79 -7.21 7.75 -8.57
CA ARG A 79 -6.21 8.35 -7.69
C ARG A 79 -6.81 9.18 -6.56
N SER A 80 -8.07 8.94 -6.19
CA SER A 80 -8.76 9.69 -5.13
C SER A 80 -8.32 9.27 -3.73
N VAL A 81 -7.98 7.99 -3.56
CA VAL A 81 -7.66 7.45 -2.23
C VAL A 81 -6.65 6.31 -2.33
N THR A 82 -5.73 6.27 -1.36
CA THR A 82 -4.83 5.15 -1.13
C THR A 82 -5.18 4.53 0.22
N THR A 83 -5.41 3.23 0.23
CA THR A 83 -5.84 2.48 1.42
C THR A 83 -4.77 1.49 1.84
N ILE A 84 -4.47 1.46 3.14
CA ILE A 84 -3.63 0.43 3.77
C ILE A 84 -4.57 -0.55 4.45
N LEU A 85 -4.45 -1.85 4.12
CA LEU A 85 -5.36 -2.87 4.61
C LEU A 85 -4.66 -4.21 4.80
N PHE A 86 -5.25 -5.06 5.64
CA PHE A 86 -4.90 -6.48 5.62
C PHE A 86 -5.67 -7.16 4.48
N PRO A 87 -5.08 -8.17 3.81
CA PRO A 87 -5.79 -8.87 2.71
C PRO A 87 -7.17 -9.40 3.11
N SER A 88 -7.36 -9.80 4.37
CA SER A 88 -8.64 -10.28 4.87
C SER A 88 -9.73 -9.20 4.94
N GLU A 89 -9.33 -7.95 4.83
CA GLU A 89 -10.27 -6.80 4.88
C GLU A 89 -10.68 -6.32 3.48
N TYR A 90 -10.14 -6.95 2.47
CA TYR A 90 -10.43 -6.56 1.08
C TYR A 90 -11.87 -6.85 0.64
#